data_ba001d9937efc113126975599592a407
#
_entry.id   ba001d9937efc113126975599592a407
#
_cell.length_a   1.000
_cell.length_b   1.000
_cell.length_c   1.000
_cell.angle_alpha   90.00
_cell.angle_beta   90.00
_cell.angle_gamma   90.00
#
_symmetry.space_group_name_H-M   'P 1'
#
loop_
_entity.id
_entity.type
_entity.pdbx_description
1 polymer ?
#
loop_
_entity_poly.entity_id
_entity_poly.type
_entity_poly.pdbx_seq_one_letter_code
_entity_poly.pdbx_strand_id
1 'polypeptide(L)'
;MHPVLRLYEDVLSTAETVEFRLPPLPRFIFVVHGSAAIGGRVVKAGEAWQGEREVVVRPGPEGVACWRWELARGDAGSTVASAPGMITHEKLTAFL
;
A
#
# COMPACT_ATOMS: atom_id res chain seq x y z
N MET A 1 19.97 8.10 12.66
CA MET A 1 19.33 7.31 11.60
C MET A 1 18.28 8.19 10.93
N HIS A 2 18.41 8.40 9.64
CA HIS A 2 17.53 9.29 8.89
C HIS A 2 16.32 8.53 8.39
N PRO A 3 15.13 9.09 8.50
CA PRO A 3 13.96 8.47 7.91
C PRO A 3 14.02 8.52 6.39
N VAL A 4 13.40 7.54 5.77
CA VAL A 4 13.29 7.43 4.32
C VAL A 4 11.82 7.41 3.95
N LEU A 5 11.43 8.35 3.11
CA LEU A 5 10.07 8.40 2.56
C LEU A 5 10.06 7.68 1.23
N ARG A 6 9.16 6.74 1.09
CA ARG A 6 8.97 6.01 -0.17
C ARG A 6 7.53 6.14 -0.65
N LEU A 7 7.41 6.25 -1.95
CA LEU A 7 6.12 6.29 -2.63
C LEU A 7 6.03 5.14 -3.60
N TYR A 8 4.95 4.39 -3.49
CA TYR A 8 4.65 3.27 -4.38
C TYR A 8 3.31 3.47 -5.05
N GLU A 9 3.19 2.94 -6.25
CA GLU A 9 1.92 2.73 -6.90
C GLU A 9 1.62 1.24 -6.86
N ASP A 10 0.51 0.87 -6.24
CA ASP A 10 0.09 -0.52 -6.14
C ASP A 10 -1.17 -0.72 -6.96
N VAL A 11 -1.17 -1.77 -7.77
CA VAL A 11 -2.35 -2.19 -8.53
C VAL A 11 -2.62 -3.65 -8.18
N LEU A 12 -3.79 -3.89 -7.59
CA LEU A 12 -4.22 -5.22 -7.22
C LEU A 12 -5.47 -5.55 -8.03
N SER A 13 -5.42 -6.66 -8.75
CA SER A 13 -6.58 -7.10 -9.53
C SER A 13 -7.62 -7.74 -8.62
N THR A 14 -8.77 -8.04 -9.20
CA THR A 14 -9.86 -8.74 -8.49
C THR A 14 -9.55 -10.21 -8.22
N ALA A 15 -8.34 -10.64 -8.51
CA ALA A 15 -7.96 -12.03 -8.28
C ALA A 15 -8.24 -12.42 -6.85
N GLU A 16 -8.94 -13.50 -6.70
CA GLU A 16 -9.72 -13.92 -5.55
C GLU A 16 -9.00 -14.00 -4.24
N THR A 17 -7.71 -14.11 -4.24
CA THR A 17 -6.96 -14.40 -3.03
C THR A 17 -5.82 -13.44 -2.78
N VAL A 18 -5.81 -12.31 -3.47
CA VAL A 18 -4.72 -11.37 -3.25
C VAL A 18 -4.91 -10.73 -1.89
N GLU A 19 -3.98 -11.00 -1.02
CA GLU A 19 -3.93 -10.45 0.31
C GLU A 19 -2.57 -9.80 0.47
N PHE A 20 -2.55 -8.48 0.42
CA PHE A 20 -1.32 -7.72 0.50
C PHE A 20 -1.09 -7.30 1.95
N ARG A 21 -0.14 -7.96 2.60
CA ARG A 21 0.19 -7.70 3.99
C ARG A 21 1.34 -6.73 4.08
N LEU A 22 1.12 -5.64 4.79
CA LEU A 22 2.09 -4.57 4.97
C LEU A 22 2.58 -4.53 6.42
N PRO A 23 3.89 -4.48 6.65
CA PRO A 23 4.44 -4.43 8.01
C PRO A 23 4.11 -3.11 8.71
N PRO A 24 4.30 -3.03 10.05
CA PRO A 24 3.96 -1.82 10.79
C PRO A 24 4.96 -0.69 10.49
N LEU A 25 4.50 0.28 9.73
CA LEU A 25 5.23 1.52 9.39
C LEU A 25 4.22 2.65 9.30
N PRO A 26 4.61 3.89 9.61
CA PRO A 26 3.78 5.03 9.30
C PRO A 26 3.47 5.03 7.81
N ARG A 27 2.19 5.08 7.46
CA ARG A 27 1.76 4.81 6.10
C ARG A 27 0.49 5.58 5.77
N PHE A 28 0.43 6.04 4.52
CA PHE A 28 -0.73 6.70 3.97
C PHE A 28 -1.06 6.02 2.63
N ILE A 29 -2.30 5.63 2.44
CA ILE A 29 -2.74 5.00 1.21
C ILE A 29 -3.89 5.81 0.63
N PHE A 30 -3.73 6.29 -0.60
CA PHE A 30 -4.76 7.01 -1.31
C PHE A 30 -5.27 6.13 -2.46
N VAL A 31 -6.56 5.84 -2.47
CA VAL A 31 -7.18 5.01 -3.50
C VAL A 31 -7.55 5.86 -4.70
N VAL A 32 -7.04 5.48 -5.87
CA VAL A 32 -7.26 6.20 -7.13
C VAL A 32 -8.40 5.59 -7.92
N HIS A 33 -8.43 4.25 -8.00
CA HIS A 33 -9.47 3.52 -8.72
C HIS A 33 -9.91 2.32 -7.91
N GLY A 34 -11.19 1.98 -8.04
CA GLY A 34 -11.75 0.81 -7.40
C GLY A 34 -11.93 1.00 -5.90
N SER A 35 -11.70 -0.05 -5.16
CA SER A 35 -11.81 -0.04 -3.71
C SER A 35 -10.98 -1.13 -3.10
N ALA A 36 -10.71 -1.00 -1.81
CA ALA A 36 -10.00 -2.03 -1.06
C ALA A 36 -10.49 -2.03 0.38
N ALA A 37 -10.44 -3.20 1.00
CA ALA A 37 -10.55 -3.30 2.44
C ALA A 37 -9.14 -3.17 3.01
N ILE A 38 -8.92 -2.13 3.79
CA ILE A 38 -7.62 -1.84 4.38
C ILE A 38 -7.80 -1.85 5.89
N GLY A 39 -7.19 -2.84 6.55
CA GLY A 39 -7.35 -2.99 7.98
C GLY A 39 -8.80 -3.18 8.40
N GLY A 40 -9.60 -3.85 7.58
CA GLY A 40 -11.02 -4.09 7.87
C GLY A 40 -11.95 -2.96 7.47
N ARG A 41 -11.43 -1.86 6.96
CA ARG A 41 -12.24 -0.72 6.53
C ARG A 41 -12.24 -0.61 5.01
N VAL A 42 -13.41 -0.41 4.43
CA VAL A 42 -13.53 -0.22 2.98
C VAL A 42 -13.13 1.21 2.62
N VAL A 43 -12.17 1.33 1.72
CA VAL A 43 -11.67 2.61 1.21
C VAL A 43 -11.92 2.64 -0.28
N LYS A 44 -12.63 3.66 -0.75
CA LYS A 44 -13.03 3.81 -2.15
C LYS A 44 -12.17 4.85 -2.85
N ALA A 45 -12.27 4.90 -4.18
CA ALA A 45 -11.57 5.91 -4.97
C ALA A 45 -11.84 7.31 -4.43
N GLY A 46 -10.78 8.09 -4.27
CA GLY A 46 -10.83 9.43 -3.70
C GLY A 46 -10.72 9.47 -2.18
N GLU A 47 -10.69 8.33 -1.53
CA GLU A 47 -10.54 8.23 -0.09
C GLU A 47 -9.14 7.76 0.29
N ALA A 48 -8.76 7.99 1.53
CA ALA A 48 -7.43 7.61 2.02
C ALA A 48 -7.54 6.85 3.33
N TRP A 49 -6.51 6.05 3.59
CA TRP A 49 -6.29 5.37 4.85
C TRP A 49 -4.93 5.79 5.39
N GLN A 50 -4.86 5.97 6.70
CA GLN A 50 -3.62 6.34 7.37
C GLN A 50 -3.48 5.54 8.66
N GLY A 51 -2.27 5.10 8.95
CA GLY A 51 -1.99 4.36 10.17
C GLY A 51 -0.53 3.95 10.26
N GLU A 52 -0.20 3.28 11.36
CA GLU A 52 1.16 2.83 11.63
C GLU A 52 1.23 1.35 11.96
N ARG A 53 0.11 0.66 11.97
CA ARG A 53 0.04 -0.76 12.32
C ARG A 53 0.22 -1.63 11.10
N GLU A 54 0.57 -2.87 11.33
CA GLU A 54 0.47 -3.90 10.30
C GLU A 54 -0.94 -3.91 9.76
N VAL A 55 -1.06 -3.99 8.45
CA VAL A 55 -2.36 -3.92 7.80
C VAL A 55 -2.40 -4.87 6.61
N VAL A 56 -3.57 -5.41 6.35
CA VAL A 56 -3.83 -6.24 5.18
C VAL A 56 -4.70 -5.45 4.23
N VAL A 57 -4.30 -5.40 2.97
CA VAL A 57 -5.05 -4.76 1.89
C VAL A 57 -5.65 -5.84 1.01
N ARG A 58 -6.96 -5.81 0.86
CA ARG A 58 -7.69 -6.74 0.00
C ARG A 58 -8.43 -5.96 -1.07
N PRO A 59 -8.20 -6.25 -2.36
CA PRO A 59 -8.91 -5.53 -3.41
C PRO A 59 -10.40 -5.82 -3.38
N GLY A 60 -11.18 -4.81 -3.73
CA GLY A 60 -12.61 -4.96 -3.90
C GLY A 60 -12.96 -5.66 -5.21
N PRO A 61 -14.26 -5.74 -5.54
CA PRO A 61 -14.72 -6.51 -6.72
C PRO A 61 -14.19 -5.97 -8.05
N GLU A 62 -13.79 -4.71 -8.11
CA GLU A 62 -13.22 -4.12 -9.32
C GLU A 62 -11.70 -3.98 -9.27
N GLY A 63 -11.07 -4.55 -8.25
CA GLY A 63 -9.66 -4.32 -8.00
C GLY A 63 -9.43 -2.98 -7.34
N VAL A 64 -8.17 -2.61 -7.19
CA VAL A 64 -7.79 -1.34 -6.60
C VAL A 64 -6.49 -0.84 -7.22
N ALA A 65 -6.41 0.46 -7.47
CA ALA A 65 -5.17 1.14 -7.79
C ALA A 65 -4.99 2.24 -6.75
N CYS A 66 -3.82 2.28 -6.12
CA CYS A 66 -3.58 3.24 -5.05
C CYS A 66 -2.14 3.73 -5.05
N TRP A 67 -1.95 4.88 -4.41
CA TRP A 67 -0.65 5.42 -4.07
C TRP A 67 -0.41 5.14 -2.60
N ARG A 68 0.78 4.64 -2.28
CA ARG A 68 1.14 4.26 -0.92
C ARG A 68 2.43 4.98 -0.52
N TRP A 69 2.33 5.84 0.50
CA TRP A 69 3.49 6.50 1.11
C TRP A 69 3.87 5.76 2.37
N GLU A 70 5.16 5.49 2.52
CA GLU A 70 5.69 4.84 3.72
C GLU A 70 6.89 5.60 4.25
N LEU A 71 6.95 5.74 5.56
CA LEU A 71 8.09 6.34 6.23
C LEU A 71 8.84 5.23 6.95
N ALA A 72 9.99 4.87 6.41
CA ALA A 72 10.84 3.84 6.97
C ALA A 72 12.01 4.45 7.73
N ARG A 73 12.62 3.66 8.58
CA ARG A 73 13.81 4.09 9.29
C ARG A 73 15.04 3.44 8.67
N GLY A 74 15.97 4.28 8.22
CA GLY A 74 17.25 3.81 7.75
C GLY A 74 17.14 2.88 6.57
N ASP A 75 17.79 1.78 6.68
CA ASP A 75 17.85 0.73 5.67
C ASP A 75 16.80 -0.36 5.85
N ALA A 76 15.82 -0.11 6.70
CA ALA A 76 14.69 -1.02 6.80
C ALA A 76 14.09 -1.17 5.40
N GLY A 77 14.27 -2.33 4.83
CA GLY A 77 13.91 -2.58 3.46
C GLY A 77 12.45 -2.34 3.20
N SER A 78 12.17 -1.77 2.04
CA SER A 78 10.81 -1.71 1.58
C SER A 78 10.34 -3.14 1.35
N THR A 79 9.18 -3.44 1.86
CA THR A 79 8.56 -4.70 1.56
C THR A 79 7.92 -4.58 0.19
N VAL A 80 8.65 -4.96 -0.83
CA VAL A 80 8.03 -5.16 -2.13
C VAL A 80 7.57 -6.60 -2.14
N ALA A 81 6.34 -6.82 -1.77
CA ALA A 81 5.73 -8.13 -1.91
C ALA A 81 5.12 -8.18 -3.30
N SER A 82 5.49 -9.17 -4.09
CA SER A 82 4.79 -9.45 -5.32
C SER A 82 3.96 -10.71 -5.11
N ALA A 83 2.69 -10.62 -5.44
CA ALA A 83 1.77 -11.74 -5.39
C ALA A 83 1.07 -11.84 -6.76
N PRO A 84 0.53 -13.01 -7.12
CA PRO A 84 -0.26 -13.10 -8.34
C PRO A 84 -1.38 -12.05 -8.34
N GLY A 85 -1.51 -11.32 -9.43
CA GLY A 85 -2.51 -10.27 -9.55
C GLY A 85 -2.14 -8.93 -8.93
N MET A 86 -0.89 -8.78 -8.49
CA MET A 86 -0.42 -7.54 -7.88
C MET A 86 0.78 -6.99 -8.64
N ILE A 87 0.77 -5.69 -8.90
CA ILE A 87 1.88 -4.96 -9.48
C ILE A 87 2.20 -3.79 -8.56
N THR A 88 3.45 -3.70 -8.13
CA THR A 88 3.94 -2.59 -7.30
C THR A 88 5.10 -1.91 -8.01
N HIS A 89 5.00 -0.60 -8.17
CA HIS A 89 6.06 0.22 -8.73
C HIS A 89 6.51 1.24 -7.71
N GLU A 90 7.80 1.26 -7.41
CA GLU A 90 8.38 2.33 -6.60
C GLU A 90 8.53 3.57 -7.46
N LYS A 91 7.97 4.69 -7.01
CA LYS A 91 7.95 5.95 -7.74
C LYS A 91 8.93 6.97 -7.20
N LEU A 92 9.21 6.91 -5.91
CA LEU A 92 10.06 7.91 -5.27
C LEU A 92 10.68 7.33 -4.00
N THR A 93 11.94 7.64 -3.78
CA THR A 93 12.61 7.42 -2.50
C THR A 93 13.32 8.72 -2.13
N ALA A 94 12.98 9.26 -0.98
CA ALA A 94 13.59 10.48 -0.49
C ALA A 94 14.20 10.25 0.90
N PHE A 95 15.43 10.67 1.07
CA PHE A 95 16.13 10.60 2.36
C PHE A 95 15.92 11.92 3.08
N LEU A 96 15.33 11.86 4.24
CA LEU A 96 14.95 13.06 5.01
C LEU A 96 15.98 13.43 6.07
#